data_4e82a8773d954ff04dec69cac4ff2b5f
#
_entry.id   4e82a8773d954ff04dec69cac4ff2b5f
#
_cell.length_a   1.000
_cell.length_b   1.000
_cell.length_c   1.000
_cell.angle_alpha   90.00
_cell.angle_beta   90.00
_cell.angle_gamma   90.00
#
_symmetry.space_group_name_H-M   'P 1'
#
loop_
_entity.id
_entity.type
_entity.pdbx_description
1 polymer ?
#
loop_
_entity_poly.entity_id
_entity_poly.type
_entity_poly.pdbx_seq_one_letter_code
_entity_poly.pdbx_strand_id
1 'polypeptide(L)'
;NNGFGSEKAFLEYLRLQYRRNKYAEDYIKTLISDKEVEKYYEDKVYGDINTKHILVKVDSSASDEDKKKAENLAKEIISKLNNGKSFDDVKEEYKDQITYEELGYKSYNANLESAYMEAMQKLENNSYSKEPVKTSYGYHVIYRIDQKEKPALEDVKEEIIDSLVSEKKSEDKNISYVALDKMREESGLKFSDTVLEKKYNTYMSQYK
;
A
#
# COMPACT_ATOMS: atom_id res chain seq x y z
N ASN A 1 6.83 -15.63 -28.73
CA ASN A 1 6.96 -17.03 -28.27
C ASN A 1 7.62 -17.00 -26.90
N ASN A 2 6.81 -16.96 -25.83
CA ASN A 2 7.27 -16.82 -24.43
C ASN A 2 7.73 -18.16 -23.83
N GLY A 3 8.30 -19.08 -24.61
CA GLY A 3 8.81 -20.38 -24.16
C GLY A 3 7.75 -21.45 -23.90
N PHE A 4 6.46 -21.16 -24.09
CA PHE A 4 5.40 -22.14 -24.00
C PHE A 4 5.05 -22.71 -25.38
N GLY A 5 5.06 -24.05 -25.52
CA GLY A 5 4.82 -24.72 -26.79
C GLY A 5 3.38 -24.60 -27.33
N SER A 6 2.41 -24.13 -26.52
CA SER A 6 1.02 -23.90 -26.89
C SER A 6 0.31 -22.99 -25.91
N GLU A 7 -0.82 -22.39 -26.33
CA GLU A 7 -1.72 -21.63 -25.46
C GLU A 7 -2.21 -22.49 -24.27
N LYS A 8 -2.55 -23.76 -24.53
CA LYS A 8 -2.98 -24.69 -23.47
C LYS A 8 -1.88 -24.84 -22.39
N ALA A 9 -0.63 -25.01 -22.79
CA ALA A 9 0.49 -25.14 -21.84
C ALA A 9 0.68 -23.84 -21.02
N PHE A 10 0.50 -22.68 -21.64
CA PHE A 10 0.54 -21.41 -20.95
C PHE A 10 -0.59 -21.25 -19.92
N LEU A 11 -1.83 -21.60 -20.29
CA LEU A 11 -2.96 -21.56 -19.40
C LEU A 11 -2.80 -22.52 -18.21
N GLU A 12 -2.29 -23.73 -18.43
CA GLU A 12 -1.99 -24.69 -17.35
C GLU A 12 -0.91 -24.14 -16.40
N TYR A 13 0.12 -23.49 -16.93
CA TYR A 13 1.14 -22.83 -16.12
C TYR A 13 0.52 -21.70 -15.26
N LEU A 14 -0.33 -20.84 -15.84
CA LEU A 14 -1.01 -19.77 -15.10
C LEU A 14 -1.92 -20.33 -13.98
N ARG A 15 -2.68 -21.39 -14.27
CA ARG A 15 -3.52 -22.08 -13.28
C ARG A 15 -2.68 -22.65 -12.13
N LEU A 16 -1.52 -23.25 -12.45
CA LEU A 16 -0.62 -23.76 -11.42
C LEU A 16 -0.06 -22.63 -10.55
N GLN A 17 0.38 -21.52 -11.16
CA GLN A 17 0.87 -20.37 -10.40
C GLN A 17 -0.24 -19.78 -9.49
N TYR A 18 -1.45 -19.63 -10.01
CA TYR A 18 -2.59 -19.15 -9.24
C TYR A 18 -2.87 -20.06 -8.02
N ARG A 19 -2.95 -21.39 -8.24
CA ARG A 19 -3.18 -22.35 -7.14
C ARG A 19 -2.08 -22.31 -6.10
N ARG A 20 -0.82 -22.22 -6.52
CA ARG A 20 0.32 -22.11 -5.61
C ARG A 20 0.25 -20.86 -4.75
N ASN A 21 -0.01 -19.71 -5.39
CA ASN A 21 -0.11 -18.43 -4.67
C ASN A 21 -1.28 -18.45 -3.69
N LYS A 22 -2.45 -18.91 -4.14
CA LYS A 22 -3.61 -19.01 -3.26
C LYS A 22 -3.36 -19.93 -2.06
N TYR A 23 -2.77 -21.09 -2.27
CA TYR A 23 -2.44 -21.99 -1.17
C TYR A 23 -1.46 -21.34 -0.17
N ALA A 24 -0.42 -20.68 -0.68
CA ALA A 24 0.53 -19.98 0.18
C ALA A 24 -0.17 -18.87 1.01
N GLU A 25 -1.09 -18.13 0.40
CA GLU A 25 -1.91 -17.13 1.11
C GLU A 25 -2.80 -17.75 2.17
N ASP A 26 -3.54 -18.80 1.82
CA ASP A 26 -4.42 -19.51 2.75
C ASP A 26 -3.61 -20.08 3.94
N TYR A 27 -2.41 -20.61 3.70
CA TYR A 27 -1.51 -21.04 4.77
C TYR A 27 -1.04 -19.87 5.65
N ILE A 28 -0.62 -18.75 5.05
CA ILE A 28 -0.19 -17.56 5.81
C ILE A 28 -1.34 -17.03 6.66
N LYS A 29 -2.59 -17.06 6.16
CA LYS A 29 -3.78 -16.70 6.93
C LYS A 29 -3.92 -17.53 8.21
N THR A 30 -3.56 -18.81 8.18
CA THR A 30 -3.60 -19.67 9.39
C THR A 30 -2.55 -19.30 10.45
N LEU A 31 -1.53 -18.53 10.07
CA LEU A 31 -0.50 -18.05 11.00
C LEU A 31 -0.86 -16.72 11.66
N ILE A 32 -1.96 -16.09 11.23
CA ILE A 32 -2.43 -14.80 11.78
C ILE A 32 -3.35 -15.08 12.95
N SER A 33 -2.98 -14.58 14.13
CA SER A 33 -3.80 -14.69 15.33
C SER A 33 -4.85 -13.58 15.43
N ASP A 34 -5.96 -13.84 16.14
CA ASP A 34 -6.96 -12.80 16.43
C ASP A 34 -6.33 -11.60 17.15
N LYS A 35 -5.33 -11.81 18.00
CA LYS A 35 -4.59 -10.72 18.66
C LYS A 35 -3.85 -9.80 17.67
N GLU A 36 -3.27 -10.35 16.59
CA GLU A 36 -2.65 -9.54 15.54
C GLU A 36 -3.70 -8.73 14.78
N VAL A 37 -4.87 -9.32 14.53
CA VAL A 37 -6.00 -8.64 13.88
C VAL A 37 -6.53 -7.50 14.75
N GLU A 38 -6.77 -7.75 16.04
CA GLU A 38 -7.20 -6.72 16.99
C GLU A 38 -6.18 -5.58 17.10
N LYS A 39 -4.89 -5.93 17.22
CA LYS A 39 -3.82 -4.92 17.27
C LYS A 39 -3.76 -4.08 15.99
N TYR A 40 -3.84 -4.71 14.82
CA TYR A 40 -3.87 -3.98 13.55
C TYR A 40 -5.07 -3.04 13.48
N TYR A 41 -6.25 -3.52 13.91
CA TYR A 41 -7.47 -2.73 13.95
C TYR A 41 -7.31 -1.51 14.87
N GLU A 42 -6.76 -1.70 16.05
CA GLU A 42 -6.56 -0.59 17.00
C GLU A 42 -5.57 0.45 16.47
N ASP A 43 -4.42 -0.02 15.96
CA ASP A 43 -3.30 0.82 15.60
C ASP A 43 -3.45 1.51 14.23
N LYS A 44 -4.09 0.85 13.26
CA LYS A 44 -4.03 1.28 11.85
C LYS A 44 -5.39 1.62 11.23
N VAL A 45 -6.48 1.01 11.71
CA VAL A 45 -7.80 1.26 11.12
C VAL A 45 -8.40 2.55 11.65
N TYR A 46 -8.90 3.36 10.73
CA TYR A 46 -9.67 4.58 11.00
C TYR A 46 -10.78 4.72 9.97
N GLY A 47 -11.77 5.57 10.25
CA GLY A 47 -12.83 5.87 9.29
C GLY A 47 -12.31 6.60 8.07
N ASP A 48 -12.88 6.34 6.90
CA ASP A 48 -12.46 6.97 5.65
C ASP A 48 -12.34 8.47 5.77
N ILE A 49 -11.25 9.03 5.28
CA ILE A 49 -10.96 10.46 5.31
C ILE A 49 -11.19 11.06 3.92
N ASN A 50 -11.99 12.11 3.89
CA ASN A 50 -12.27 12.87 2.68
C ASN A 50 -11.29 14.04 2.56
N THR A 51 -10.52 14.06 1.47
CA THR A 51 -9.49 15.07 1.25
C THR A 51 -9.57 15.70 -0.13
N LYS A 52 -9.13 16.94 -0.20
CA LYS A 52 -8.69 17.61 -1.43
C LYS A 52 -7.29 18.16 -1.23
N HIS A 53 -6.55 18.37 -2.30
CA HIS A 53 -5.21 18.91 -2.18
C HIS A 53 -4.83 19.82 -3.34
N ILE A 54 -3.86 20.66 -3.07
CA ILE A 54 -3.08 21.40 -4.05
C ILE A 54 -1.70 20.74 -4.12
N LEU A 55 -1.28 20.36 -5.32
CA LEU A 55 0.03 19.76 -5.58
C LEU A 55 0.87 20.70 -6.43
N VAL A 56 2.01 21.10 -5.90
CA VAL A 56 3.09 21.69 -6.66
C VAL A 56 3.99 20.58 -7.17
N LYS A 57 3.82 20.24 -8.46
CA LYS A 57 4.55 19.12 -9.08
C LYS A 57 6.03 19.42 -9.20
N VAL A 58 6.83 18.46 -8.81
CA VAL A 58 8.27 18.42 -9.10
C VAL A 58 8.72 16.96 -9.14
N ASP A 59 9.42 16.59 -10.19
CA ASP A 59 9.93 15.24 -10.36
C ASP A 59 10.98 14.90 -9.28
N SER A 60 11.01 13.66 -8.83
CA SER A 60 11.99 13.18 -7.85
C SER A 60 13.44 13.29 -8.35
N SER A 61 13.66 13.26 -9.66
CA SER A 61 14.94 13.42 -10.34
C SER A 61 15.30 14.88 -10.68
N ALA A 62 14.39 15.85 -10.42
CA ALA A 62 14.63 17.26 -10.67
C ALA A 62 15.80 17.81 -9.83
N SER A 63 16.35 18.94 -10.26
CA SER A 63 17.44 19.61 -9.55
C SER A 63 17.02 20.05 -8.13
N ASP A 64 17.97 20.16 -7.22
CA ASP A 64 17.69 20.64 -5.87
C ASP A 64 17.14 22.08 -5.88
N GLU A 65 17.53 22.88 -6.87
CA GLU A 65 16.98 24.23 -7.07
C GLU A 65 15.51 24.20 -7.43
N ASP A 66 15.08 23.31 -8.34
CA ASP A 66 13.68 23.17 -8.74
C ASP A 66 12.84 22.59 -7.62
N LYS A 67 13.37 21.60 -6.88
CA LYS A 67 12.71 21.08 -5.67
C LYS A 67 12.48 22.17 -4.64
N LYS A 68 13.49 23.03 -4.42
CA LYS A 68 13.39 24.15 -3.48
C LYS A 68 12.39 25.21 -3.95
N LYS A 69 12.34 25.50 -5.27
CA LYS A 69 11.31 26.39 -5.84
C LYS A 69 9.90 25.85 -5.59
N ALA A 70 9.68 24.56 -5.86
CA ALA A 70 8.39 23.92 -5.63
C ALA A 70 7.99 23.92 -4.14
N GLU A 71 8.92 23.65 -3.25
CA GLU A 71 8.69 23.71 -1.80
C GLU A 71 8.33 25.15 -1.35
N ASN A 72 9.06 26.14 -1.83
CA ASN A 72 8.79 27.54 -1.50
C ASN A 72 7.41 27.99 -2.00
N LEU A 73 7.01 27.58 -3.21
CA LEU A 73 5.67 27.86 -3.72
C LEU A 73 4.59 27.20 -2.85
N ALA A 74 4.78 25.95 -2.42
CA ALA A 74 3.84 25.29 -1.51
C ALA A 74 3.76 26.01 -0.15
N LYS A 75 4.88 26.51 0.39
CA LYS A 75 4.92 27.34 1.61
C LYS A 75 4.22 28.70 1.42
N GLU A 76 4.38 29.32 0.26
CA GLU A 76 3.67 30.57 -0.09
C GLU A 76 2.15 30.33 -0.12
N ILE A 77 1.70 29.24 -0.73
CA ILE A 77 0.29 28.83 -0.75
C ILE A 77 -0.24 28.69 0.69
N ILE A 78 0.48 27.97 1.56
CA ILE A 78 0.11 27.83 2.97
C ILE A 78 0.04 29.19 3.67
N SER A 79 0.99 30.09 3.38
CA SER A 79 0.95 31.45 3.95
C SER A 79 -0.29 32.22 3.52
N LYS A 80 -0.74 32.09 2.26
CA LYS A 80 -1.99 32.71 1.78
C LYS A 80 -3.21 32.19 2.53
N LEU A 81 -3.26 30.86 2.75
CA LEU A 81 -4.32 30.22 3.52
C LEU A 81 -4.32 30.69 4.98
N ASN A 82 -3.14 30.80 5.61
CA ASN A 82 -2.99 31.31 6.97
C ASN A 82 -3.43 32.79 7.10
N ASN A 83 -3.34 33.55 6.02
CA ASN A 83 -3.79 34.95 5.95
C ASN A 83 -5.27 35.09 5.57
N GLY A 84 -6.04 33.98 5.62
CA GLY A 84 -7.50 34.01 5.46
C GLY A 84 -8.00 33.83 4.04
N LYS A 85 -7.14 33.56 3.04
CA LYS A 85 -7.64 33.16 1.71
C LYS A 85 -8.27 31.77 1.81
N SER A 86 -9.36 31.57 1.06
CA SER A 86 -9.96 30.24 0.93
C SER A 86 -9.12 29.32 0.08
N PHE A 87 -9.32 28.01 0.22
CA PHE A 87 -8.65 27.02 -0.60
C PHE A 87 -8.98 27.16 -2.10
N ASP A 88 -10.22 27.58 -2.39
CA ASP A 88 -10.68 27.81 -3.76
C ASP A 88 -10.08 29.09 -4.38
N ASP A 89 -9.93 30.18 -3.58
CA ASP A 89 -9.25 31.39 -4.05
C ASP A 89 -7.78 31.11 -4.40
N VAL A 90 -7.10 30.33 -3.57
CA VAL A 90 -5.69 29.95 -3.80
C VAL A 90 -5.59 29.05 -5.03
N LYS A 91 -6.49 28.08 -5.19
CA LYS A 91 -6.58 27.23 -6.38
C LYS A 91 -6.67 28.06 -7.66
N GLU A 92 -7.54 29.08 -7.69
CA GLU A 92 -7.71 29.93 -8.87
C GLU A 92 -6.49 30.85 -9.11
N GLU A 93 -5.92 31.42 -8.04
CA GLU A 93 -4.74 32.29 -8.14
C GLU A 93 -3.50 31.58 -8.72
N TYR A 94 -3.32 30.29 -8.39
CA TYR A 94 -2.15 29.50 -8.78
C TYR A 94 -2.43 28.43 -9.84
N LYS A 95 -3.58 28.45 -10.49
CA LYS A 95 -4.06 27.37 -11.39
C LYS A 95 -3.07 26.93 -12.46
N ASP A 96 -2.22 27.83 -12.95
CA ASP A 96 -1.22 27.52 -14.00
C ASP A 96 0.08 26.92 -13.42
N GLN A 97 0.24 26.88 -12.10
CA GLN A 97 1.44 26.44 -11.40
C GLN A 97 1.21 25.19 -10.53
N ILE A 98 -0.03 24.80 -10.36
CA ILE A 98 -0.44 23.72 -9.46
C ILE A 98 -1.32 22.69 -10.16
N THR A 99 -1.49 21.55 -9.49
CA THR A 99 -2.59 20.62 -9.77
C THR A 99 -3.51 20.59 -8.55
N TYR A 100 -4.81 20.70 -8.78
CA TYR A 100 -5.82 20.56 -7.74
C TYR A 100 -6.57 19.25 -7.96
N GLU A 101 -6.75 18.48 -6.90
CA GLU A 101 -7.51 17.23 -6.94
C GLU A 101 -8.37 17.05 -5.69
N GLU A 102 -9.59 16.57 -5.89
CA GLU A 102 -10.47 16.09 -4.83
C GLU A 102 -10.39 14.56 -4.84
N LEU A 103 -9.70 14.00 -3.85
CA LEU A 103 -9.53 12.55 -3.78
C LEU A 103 -10.78 11.83 -3.28
N GLY A 104 -11.70 12.56 -2.62
CA GLY A 104 -12.82 11.94 -1.94
C GLY A 104 -12.38 11.11 -0.74
N TYR A 105 -13.25 10.21 -0.30
CA TYR A 105 -12.98 9.32 0.83
C TYR A 105 -11.90 8.28 0.50
N LYS A 106 -10.90 8.20 1.36
CA LYS A 106 -9.82 7.20 1.30
C LYS A 106 -9.76 6.43 2.60
N SER A 107 -9.74 5.11 2.48
CA SER A 107 -9.64 4.18 3.61
C SER A 107 -8.21 4.11 4.16
N TYR A 108 -8.06 3.50 5.32
CA TYR A 108 -6.78 3.29 5.99
C TYR A 108 -5.78 2.45 5.17
N ASN A 109 -6.25 1.65 4.21
CA ASN A 109 -5.45 0.81 3.33
C ASN A 109 -5.39 1.34 1.88
N ALA A 110 -5.74 2.61 1.66
CA ALA A 110 -5.68 3.23 0.34
C ALA A 110 -4.26 3.22 -0.23
N ASN A 111 -4.14 2.99 -1.53
CA ASN A 111 -2.86 3.01 -2.23
C ASN A 111 -2.38 4.46 -2.47
N LEU A 112 -2.02 5.13 -1.40
CA LEU A 112 -1.40 6.47 -1.40
C LEU A 112 -0.03 6.38 -0.74
N GLU A 113 0.85 7.37 -1.01
CA GLU A 113 2.16 7.41 -0.34
C GLU A 113 2.01 7.62 1.16
N SER A 114 2.86 6.94 1.95
CA SER A 114 2.82 6.97 3.42
C SER A 114 2.81 8.40 3.98
N ALA A 115 3.64 9.29 3.41
CA ALA A 115 3.68 10.69 3.83
C ALA A 115 2.33 11.41 3.67
N TYR A 116 1.58 11.11 2.59
CA TYR A 116 0.24 11.65 2.38
C TYR A 116 -0.76 11.07 3.38
N MET A 117 -0.75 9.74 3.56
CA MET A 117 -1.63 9.04 4.52
C MET A 117 -1.44 9.55 5.95
N GLU A 118 -0.18 9.66 6.39
CA GLU A 118 0.14 10.19 7.72
C GLU A 118 -0.30 11.64 7.90
N ALA A 119 -0.11 12.47 6.88
CA ALA A 119 -0.50 13.86 6.94
C ALA A 119 -2.04 14.02 7.02
N MET A 120 -2.79 13.33 6.15
CA MET A 120 -4.25 13.43 6.17
C MET A 120 -4.87 12.90 7.47
N GLN A 121 -4.25 11.88 8.09
CA GLN A 121 -4.69 11.31 9.36
C GLN A 121 -4.51 12.28 10.53
N LYS A 122 -3.40 13.05 10.53
CA LYS A 122 -3.09 14.02 11.59
C LYS A 122 -3.92 15.30 11.52
N LEU A 123 -4.56 15.57 10.39
CA LEU A 123 -5.37 16.77 10.22
C LEU A 123 -6.72 16.62 10.95
N GLU A 124 -7.20 17.72 11.49
CA GLU A 124 -8.59 17.84 11.94
C GLU A 124 -9.54 18.10 10.75
N ASN A 125 -10.82 17.81 10.92
CA ASN A 125 -11.83 18.14 9.90
C ASN A 125 -11.85 19.65 9.63
N ASN A 126 -12.04 20.03 8.37
CA ASN A 126 -12.01 21.41 7.89
C ASN A 126 -10.67 22.13 8.15
N SER A 127 -9.56 21.39 8.15
CA SER A 127 -8.20 21.94 8.30
C SER A 127 -7.28 21.51 7.17
N TYR A 128 -6.15 22.20 7.04
CA TYR A 128 -5.13 21.92 6.03
C TYR A 128 -3.74 21.77 6.66
N SER A 129 -2.84 21.10 5.93
CA SER A 129 -1.46 20.89 6.35
C SER A 129 -0.74 22.23 6.53
N LYS A 130 -0.09 22.43 7.68
CA LYS A 130 0.62 23.66 8.01
C LYS A 130 2.02 23.73 7.40
N GLU A 131 2.51 22.61 6.91
CA GLU A 131 3.75 22.45 6.16
C GLU A 131 3.48 21.67 4.87
N PRO A 132 4.28 21.89 3.80
CA PRO A 132 4.18 21.09 2.59
C PRO A 132 4.46 19.62 2.86
N VAL A 133 3.57 18.73 2.39
CA VAL A 133 3.74 17.29 2.48
C VAL A 133 4.47 16.79 1.23
N LYS A 134 5.70 16.31 1.41
CA LYS A 134 6.52 15.84 0.30
C LYS A 134 6.18 14.39 -0.06
N THR A 135 5.96 14.14 -1.36
CA THR A 135 5.81 12.82 -1.96
C THR A 135 6.74 12.68 -3.19
N SER A 136 6.69 11.55 -3.89
CA SER A 136 7.40 11.39 -5.17
C SER A 136 6.85 12.29 -6.29
N TYR A 137 5.61 12.78 -6.16
CA TYR A 137 4.95 13.67 -7.13
C TYR A 137 5.27 15.16 -6.94
N GLY A 138 5.80 15.53 -5.76
CA GLY A 138 6.07 16.92 -5.42
C GLY A 138 5.65 17.28 -4.00
N TYR A 139 5.15 18.50 -3.82
CA TYR A 139 4.75 19.04 -2.53
C TYR A 139 3.25 19.30 -2.50
N HIS A 140 2.56 18.67 -1.55
CA HIS A 140 1.13 18.78 -1.36
C HIS A 140 0.78 19.74 -0.24
N VAL A 141 -0.27 20.53 -0.44
CA VAL A 141 -1.04 21.19 0.62
C VAL A 141 -2.36 20.43 0.71
N ILE A 142 -2.53 19.64 1.76
CA ILE A 142 -3.65 18.74 1.94
C ILE A 142 -4.72 19.43 2.78
N TYR A 143 -5.98 19.37 2.34
CA TYR A 143 -7.13 19.81 3.11
C TYR A 143 -8.00 18.61 3.44
N ARG A 144 -8.23 18.35 4.72
CA ARG A 144 -9.17 17.35 5.19
C ARG A 144 -10.55 17.98 5.33
N ILE A 145 -11.51 17.47 4.56
CA ILE A 145 -12.90 17.95 4.57
C ILE A 145 -13.61 17.36 5.79
N ASP A 146 -13.67 16.05 5.86
CA ASP A 146 -14.29 15.31 6.95
C ASP A 146 -13.72 13.89 7.09
N GLN A 147 -14.22 13.16 8.06
CA GLN A 147 -13.90 11.74 8.29
C GLN A 147 -15.17 11.00 8.71
N LYS A 148 -15.36 9.81 8.17
CA LYS A 148 -16.39 8.88 8.61
C LYS A 148 -16.05 8.27 9.96
N GLU A 149 -17.03 7.68 10.63
CA GLU A 149 -16.79 6.85 11.80
C GLU A 149 -15.89 5.65 11.46
N LYS A 150 -15.11 5.21 12.46
CA LYS A 150 -14.28 4.00 12.33
C LYS A 150 -15.20 2.80 12.10
N PRO A 151 -14.98 1.99 11.05
CA PRO A 151 -15.80 0.80 10.80
C PRO A 151 -15.66 -0.21 11.95
N ALA A 152 -16.67 -1.04 12.18
CA ALA A 152 -16.55 -2.13 13.14
C ALA A 152 -15.51 -3.16 12.68
N LEU A 153 -14.86 -3.84 13.63
CA LEU A 153 -13.83 -4.84 13.33
C LEU A 153 -14.35 -5.93 12.38
N GLU A 154 -15.58 -6.39 12.60
CA GLU A 154 -16.22 -7.43 11.79
C GLU A 154 -16.35 -7.04 10.31
N ASP A 155 -16.56 -5.74 10.04
CA ASP A 155 -16.76 -5.23 8.67
C ASP A 155 -15.44 -5.18 7.88
N VAL A 156 -14.29 -5.09 8.58
CA VAL A 156 -12.96 -4.92 7.96
C VAL A 156 -11.99 -6.07 8.26
N LYS A 157 -12.45 -7.12 8.98
CA LYS A 157 -11.60 -8.23 9.44
C LYS A 157 -10.87 -8.91 8.29
N GLU A 158 -11.56 -9.18 7.18
CA GLU A 158 -10.95 -9.82 6.00
C GLU A 158 -9.89 -8.94 5.35
N GLU A 159 -10.15 -7.63 5.24
CA GLU A 159 -9.17 -6.67 4.70
C GLU A 159 -7.93 -6.55 5.59
N ILE A 160 -8.11 -6.60 6.91
CA ILE A 160 -7.00 -6.62 7.87
C ILE A 160 -6.17 -7.89 7.70
N ILE A 161 -6.82 -9.05 7.57
CA ILE A 161 -6.13 -10.32 7.34
C ILE A 161 -5.32 -10.27 6.04
N ASP A 162 -5.89 -9.76 4.96
CA ASP A 162 -5.19 -9.62 3.67
C ASP A 162 -4.00 -8.64 3.76
N SER A 163 -4.13 -7.58 4.54
CA SER A 163 -3.04 -6.65 4.84
C SER A 163 -1.92 -7.33 5.62
N LEU A 164 -2.26 -8.09 6.67
CA LEU A 164 -1.31 -8.85 7.48
C LEU A 164 -0.61 -9.96 6.66
N VAL A 165 -1.31 -10.62 5.73
CA VAL A 165 -0.69 -11.56 4.77
C VAL A 165 0.36 -10.85 3.94
N SER A 166 0.05 -9.65 3.44
CA SER A 166 0.97 -8.85 2.63
C SER A 166 2.19 -8.40 3.45
N GLU A 167 1.99 -8.00 4.70
CA GLU A 167 3.08 -7.64 5.62
C GLU A 167 3.99 -8.85 5.88
N LYS A 168 3.43 -10.01 6.25
CA LYS A 168 4.22 -11.24 6.48
C LYS A 168 5.02 -11.67 5.24
N LYS A 169 4.46 -11.52 4.03
CA LYS A 169 5.19 -11.77 2.77
C LYS A 169 6.31 -10.76 2.52
N SER A 170 6.16 -9.53 2.98
CA SER A 170 7.19 -8.51 2.84
C SER A 170 8.33 -8.71 3.83
N GLU A 171 8.01 -9.11 5.05
CA GLU A 171 8.97 -9.38 6.14
C GLU A 171 9.78 -10.67 5.89
N ASP A 172 9.10 -11.72 5.47
CA ASP A 172 9.71 -13.01 5.13
C ASP A 172 9.41 -13.41 3.68
N LYS A 173 10.36 -13.14 2.79
CA LYS A 173 10.27 -13.50 1.37
C LYS A 173 10.21 -15.01 1.13
N ASN A 174 10.60 -15.81 2.10
CA ASN A 174 10.63 -17.26 2.02
C ASN A 174 9.33 -17.92 2.48
N ILE A 175 8.46 -17.20 3.17
CA ILE A 175 7.23 -17.73 3.77
C ILE A 175 6.35 -18.52 2.76
N SER A 176 6.30 -18.05 1.50
CA SER A 176 5.55 -18.76 0.44
C SER A 176 6.19 -20.10 0.05
N TYR A 177 7.51 -20.23 0.12
CA TYR A 177 8.19 -21.51 -0.12
C TYR A 177 7.95 -22.48 1.03
N VAL A 178 8.02 -21.99 2.27
CA VAL A 178 7.71 -22.78 3.47
C VAL A 178 6.27 -23.29 3.41
N ALA A 179 5.31 -22.43 3.05
CA ALA A 179 3.91 -22.82 2.87
C ALA A 179 3.73 -23.95 1.85
N LEU A 180 4.40 -23.86 0.69
CA LEU A 180 4.34 -24.88 -0.36
C LEU A 180 5.04 -26.18 0.02
N ASP A 181 6.11 -26.13 0.80
CA ASP A 181 6.78 -27.31 1.34
C ASP A 181 5.85 -28.04 2.31
N LYS A 182 5.21 -27.30 3.20
CA LYS A 182 4.21 -27.82 4.13
C LYS A 182 3.05 -28.53 3.40
N MET A 183 2.51 -27.88 2.35
CA MET A 183 1.47 -28.49 1.52
C MET A 183 1.89 -29.84 0.93
N ARG A 184 3.14 -29.93 0.43
CA ARG A 184 3.65 -31.15 -0.17
C ARG A 184 3.80 -32.27 0.85
N GLU A 185 4.28 -31.95 2.04
CA GLU A 185 4.34 -32.88 3.17
C GLU A 185 2.94 -33.42 3.53
N GLU A 186 1.97 -32.53 3.73
CA GLU A 186 0.59 -32.88 4.08
C GLU A 186 -0.12 -33.65 2.97
N SER A 187 0.20 -33.35 1.70
CA SER A 187 -0.31 -34.11 0.54
C SER A 187 0.38 -35.45 0.33
N GLY A 188 1.34 -35.80 1.17
CA GLY A 188 2.06 -37.05 1.09
C GLY A 188 2.97 -37.17 -0.14
N LEU A 189 3.62 -36.09 -0.55
CA LEU A 189 4.58 -36.10 -1.65
C LEU A 189 5.66 -37.16 -1.39
N LYS A 190 5.82 -38.06 -2.36
CA LYS A 190 6.85 -39.10 -2.34
C LYS A 190 7.68 -39.02 -3.62
N PHE A 191 8.99 -39.16 -3.46
CA PHE A 191 9.90 -39.24 -4.59
C PHE A 191 10.17 -40.71 -4.90
N SER A 192 10.02 -41.09 -6.17
CA SER A 192 10.43 -42.42 -6.67
C SER A 192 11.90 -42.48 -7.00
N ASP A 193 12.58 -41.34 -7.10
CA ASP A 193 13.99 -41.20 -7.43
C ASP A 193 14.72 -40.48 -6.27
N THR A 194 15.67 -41.18 -5.66
CA THR A 194 16.45 -40.68 -4.51
C THR A 194 17.37 -39.51 -4.86
N VAL A 195 17.83 -39.40 -6.12
CA VAL A 195 18.64 -38.24 -6.58
C VAL A 195 17.76 -37.00 -6.68
N LEU A 196 16.54 -37.15 -7.20
CA LEU A 196 15.57 -36.05 -7.27
C LEU A 196 15.15 -35.60 -5.86
N GLU A 197 14.89 -36.54 -4.96
CA GLU A 197 14.58 -36.25 -3.55
C GLU A 197 15.70 -35.45 -2.88
N LYS A 198 16.95 -35.89 -3.03
CA LYS A 198 18.11 -35.17 -2.48
C LYS A 198 18.23 -33.76 -3.03
N LYS A 199 18.06 -33.58 -4.35
CA LYS A 199 18.08 -32.25 -4.99
C LYS A 199 16.97 -31.37 -4.47
N TYR A 200 15.76 -31.89 -4.34
CA TYR A 200 14.61 -31.17 -3.77
C TYR A 200 14.89 -30.72 -2.33
N ASN A 201 15.33 -31.64 -1.47
CA ASN A 201 15.64 -31.32 -0.07
C ASN A 201 16.76 -30.29 0.05
N THR A 202 17.78 -30.37 -0.79
CA THR A 202 18.87 -29.37 -0.87
C THR A 202 18.33 -28.01 -1.34
N TYR A 203 17.43 -27.99 -2.32
CA TYR A 203 16.79 -26.76 -2.77
C TYR A 203 15.92 -26.13 -1.66
N MET A 204 15.13 -26.94 -0.98
CA MET A 204 14.23 -26.45 0.07
C MET A 204 14.97 -26.01 1.34
N SER A 205 16.14 -26.57 1.63
CA SER A 205 16.92 -26.19 2.83
C SER A 205 17.39 -24.72 2.84
N GLN A 206 17.43 -24.07 1.69
CA GLN A 206 17.79 -22.65 1.60
C GLN A 206 16.65 -21.70 2.01
N TYR A 207 15.43 -22.22 2.21
CA TYR A 207 14.25 -21.46 2.60
C TYR A 207 13.79 -21.77 4.04
N LYS A 208 14.46 -22.71 4.70
CA LYS A 208 14.25 -23.08 6.12
C LYS A 208 15.29 -22.38 6.98
#